data_a14ec4e98b975c341f32012d4088a59f
#
_entry.id   a14ec4e98b975c341f32012d4088a59f
#
_cell.length_a   1.000
_cell.length_b   1.000
_cell.length_c   1.000
_cell.angle_alpha   90.00
_cell.angle_beta   90.00
_cell.angle_gamma   90.00
#
_symmetry.space_group_name_H-M   'P 1'
#
loop_
_entity.id
_entity.type
_entity.pdbx_description
1 polymer ?
#
loop_
_entity_poly.entity_id
_entity_poly.type
_entity_poly.pdbx_seq_one_letter_code
_entity_poly.pdbx_strand_id
1 'polypeptide(L)' 'MKELLLYMAKNLVDEPEAVTVTEVPDEEGKVLELRVAPGDMGKAIGRQGRIAKEIRTIVKTVAQRTGEKVTVEIVD' A
#
# COMPACT_ATOMS: atom_id res chain seq x y z
N MET A 1 8.00 -2.29 6.82
CA MET A 1 6.64 -2.11 6.28
C MET A 1 6.61 -1.89 4.78
N LYS A 2 7.56 -1.14 4.25
CA LYS A 2 7.63 -0.89 2.82
C LYS A 2 7.72 -2.18 2.01
N GLU A 3 8.55 -3.12 2.44
CA GLU A 3 8.72 -4.40 1.73
C GLU A 3 7.45 -5.23 1.74
N LEU A 4 6.69 -5.21 2.84
CA LEU A 4 5.42 -5.92 2.91
C LEU A 4 4.45 -5.36 1.90
N LEU A 5 4.32 -4.04 1.85
CA LEU A 5 3.40 -3.39 0.90
C LEU A 5 3.82 -3.65 -0.54
N LEU A 6 5.13 -3.58 -0.83
CA LEU A 6 5.64 -3.91 -2.17
C LEU A 6 5.29 -5.33 -2.56
N TYR A 7 5.50 -6.28 -1.66
CA TYR A 7 5.19 -7.68 -1.93
C TYR A 7 3.72 -7.88 -2.25
N MET A 8 2.84 -7.30 -1.43
CA MET A 8 1.41 -7.42 -1.63
C MET A 8 0.98 -6.83 -2.97
N ALA A 9 1.42 -5.61 -3.26
CA ALA A 9 1.03 -4.93 -4.48
C ALA A 9 1.55 -5.64 -5.73
N LYS A 10 2.80 -6.09 -5.70
CA LYS A 10 3.39 -6.78 -6.85
C LYS A 10 2.68 -8.08 -7.19
N ASN A 11 2.03 -8.70 -6.21
CA ASN A 11 1.27 -9.92 -6.43
C ASN A 11 -0.15 -9.68 -6.95
N LEU A 12 -0.59 -8.44 -6.98
CA LEU A 12 -1.94 -8.08 -7.43
C LEU A 12 -2.00 -7.55 -8.85
N VAL A 13 -0.89 -7.03 -9.34
CA VAL A 13 -0.86 -6.26 -10.59
C VAL A 13 -0.26 -7.04 -11.75
N ASP A 14 -0.52 -6.55 -12.97
CA ASP A 14 0.05 -7.14 -14.18
C ASP A 14 1.46 -6.62 -14.47
N GLU A 15 1.79 -5.41 -13.99
CA GLU A 15 3.10 -4.81 -14.21
C GLU A 15 3.80 -4.57 -12.87
N PRO A 16 4.33 -5.63 -12.25
CA PRO A 16 4.95 -5.51 -10.92
C PRO A 16 6.18 -4.59 -10.90
N GLU A 17 6.88 -4.46 -12.03
CA GLU A 17 8.03 -3.57 -12.13
C GLU A 17 7.66 -2.09 -12.03
N ALA A 18 6.40 -1.76 -12.23
CA ALA A 18 5.91 -0.37 -12.10
C ALA A 18 5.49 -0.02 -10.67
N VAL A 19 5.46 -1.00 -9.77
CA VAL A 19 5.06 -0.77 -8.39
C VAL A 19 6.15 -0.05 -7.63
N THR A 20 5.81 1.06 -6.99
CA THR A 20 6.72 1.78 -6.11
C THR A 20 6.02 2.14 -4.81
N VAL A 21 6.79 2.21 -3.73
CA VAL A 21 6.31 2.67 -2.43
C VAL A 21 7.26 3.74 -1.94
N THR A 22 6.71 4.90 -1.63
CA THR A 22 7.48 6.02 -1.07
C THR A 22 7.05 6.24 0.37
N GLU A 23 8.02 6.34 1.27
CA GLU A 23 7.74 6.64 2.67
C GLU A 23 7.79 8.15 2.88
N VAL A 24 6.70 8.70 3.41
CA VAL A 24 6.61 10.12 3.70
C VAL A 24 6.33 10.27 5.20
N PRO A 25 7.20 10.95 5.95
CA PRO A 25 6.94 11.16 7.37
C PRO A 25 5.76 12.11 7.57
N ASP A 26 5.00 11.89 8.63
CA ASP A 26 3.97 12.83 9.03
C ASP A 26 4.02 13.01 10.55
N GLU A 27 3.10 13.83 11.09
CA GLU A 27 3.14 14.20 12.49
C GLU A 27 3.02 13.01 13.45
N GLU A 28 2.27 12.00 13.05
CA GLU A 28 1.99 10.85 13.94
C GLU A 28 2.77 9.60 13.59
N GLY A 29 3.45 9.59 12.45
CA GLY A 29 4.16 8.41 12.01
C GLY A 29 4.61 8.58 10.57
N LYS A 30 4.15 7.71 9.68
CA LYS A 30 4.50 7.81 8.27
C LYS A 30 3.37 7.36 7.37
N VAL A 31 3.40 7.87 6.16
CA VAL A 31 2.49 7.49 5.08
C VAL A 31 3.30 6.73 4.04
N LEU A 32 2.79 5.58 3.63
CA LEU A 32 3.36 4.83 2.53
C LEU A 32 2.52 5.11 1.30
N GLU A 33 3.13 5.77 0.32
CA GLU A 33 2.46 6.10 -0.93
C GLU A 33 2.73 4.99 -1.93
N LEU A 34 1.69 4.26 -2.30
CA LEU A 34 1.77 3.17 -3.25
C LEU A 34 1.38 3.67 -4.63
N ARG A 35 2.25 3.40 -5.61
CA ARG A 35 1.96 3.67 -7.02
C ARG A 35 2.06 2.39 -7.81
N VAL A 36 1.12 2.23 -8.73
CA VAL A 36 1.10 1.09 -9.67
C VAL A 36 0.93 1.66 -11.08
N ALA A 37 1.10 0.81 -12.09
CA ALA A 37 0.85 1.22 -13.46
C ALA A 37 -0.61 1.69 -13.59
N PRO A 38 -0.89 2.71 -14.42
CA PRO A 38 -2.26 3.23 -14.56
C PRO A 38 -3.29 2.16 -14.89
N GLY A 39 -2.94 1.19 -15.72
CA GLY A 39 -3.83 0.08 -16.05
C GLY A 39 -4.09 -0.88 -14.91
N ASP A 40 -3.32 -0.80 -13.84
CA ASP A 40 -3.44 -1.69 -12.68
C ASP A 40 -4.15 -1.07 -11.49
N MET A 41 -4.53 0.20 -11.58
CA MET A 41 -5.20 0.88 -10.45
C MET A 41 -6.43 0.12 -9.98
N GLY A 42 -7.24 -0.38 -10.91
CA GLY A 42 -8.43 -1.15 -10.55
C GLY A 42 -8.11 -2.41 -9.76
N LYS A 43 -6.97 -3.02 -10.04
CA LYS A 43 -6.54 -4.23 -9.32
C LYS A 43 -6.04 -3.92 -7.92
N ALA A 44 -5.41 -2.76 -7.75
CA ALA A 44 -4.92 -2.35 -6.43
C ALA A 44 -6.07 -1.88 -5.53
N ILE A 45 -7.11 -1.30 -6.11
CA ILE A 45 -8.26 -0.79 -5.36
C ILE A 45 -9.29 -1.90 -5.14
N GLY A 46 -9.58 -2.66 -6.20
CA GLY A 46 -10.56 -3.73 -6.15
C GLY A 46 -12.00 -3.24 -6.22
N ARG A 47 -12.92 -4.18 -6.34
CA ARG A 47 -14.34 -3.87 -6.41
C ARG A 47 -14.78 -3.19 -5.12
N GLN A 48 -15.39 -2.02 -5.24
CA GLN A 48 -15.87 -1.23 -4.10
C GLN A 48 -14.75 -0.89 -3.09
N GLY A 49 -13.51 -0.85 -3.56
CA GLY A 49 -12.38 -0.52 -2.70
C GLY A 49 -11.95 -1.61 -1.74
N ARG A 50 -12.44 -2.84 -1.92
CA ARG A 50 -12.16 -3.93 -0.95
C ARG A 50 -10.69 -4.32 -0.87
N ILE A 51 -9.99 -4.34 -2.00
CA ILE A 51 -8.57 -4.70 -2.01
C ILE A 51 -7.77 -3.62 -1.26
N ALA A 52 -8.02 -2.35 -1.57
CA ALA A 52 -7.35 -1.24 -0.89
C ALA A 52 -7.61 -1.28 0.61
N LYS A 53 -8.84 -1.60 1.02
CA LYS A 53 -9.19 -1.69 2.44
C LYS A 53 -8.41 -2.82 3.12
N GLU A 54 -8.32 -3.98 2.48
CA GLU A 54 -7.57 -5.11 3.02
C GLU A 54 -6.09 -4.79 3.16
N ILE A 55 -5.50 -4.14 2.15
CA ILE A 55 -4.11 -3.73 2.20
C ILE A 55 -3.87 -2.82 3.40
N ARG A 56 -4.72 -1.81 3.58
CA ARG A 56 -4.61 -0.88 4.69
C ARG A 56 -4.72 -1.59 6.04
N THR A 57 -5.65 -2.53 6.14
CA THR A 57 -5.87 -3.28 7.37
C THR A 57 -4.65 -4.13 7.72
N ILE A 58 -4.10 -4.85 6.75
CA ILE A 58 -2.95 -5.71 6.99
C ILE A 58 -1.73 -4.88 7.41
N VAL A 59 -1.43 -3.82 6.67
CA VAL A 59 -0.28 -2.97 6.98
C VAL A 59 -0.43 -2.34 8.38
N LYS A 60 -1.62 -1.83 8.69
CA LYS A 60 -1.88 -1.23 9.98
C LYS A 60 -1.71 -2.23 11.11
N THR A 61 -2.23 -3.44 10.94
CA THR A 61 -2.14 -4.48 11.95
C THR A 61 -0.69 -4.86 12.24
N VAL A 62 0.11 -5.05 11.18
CA VAL A 62 1.52 -5.39 11.35
C VAL A 62 2.29 -4.24 11.99
N ALA A 63 2.01 -3.01 11.56
CA ALA A 63 2.67 -1.83 12.13
C ALA A 63 2.38 -1.68 13.62
N GLN A 64 1.16 -1.97 14.06
CA GLN A 64 0.80 -1.88 15.47
C GLN A 64 1.63 -2.83 16.34
N ARG A 65 2.05 -3.96 15.79
CA ARG A 65 2.88 -4.91 16.53
C ARG A 65 4.26 -4.36 16.85
N THR A 66 4.75 -3.42 16.05
CA THR A 66 6.05 -2.79 16.27
C THR A 66 5.91 -1.40 16.88
N GLY A 67 4.70 -0.99 17.24
CA GLY A 67 4.43 0.32 17.81
C GLY A 67 4.47 1.46 16.80
N GLU A 68 4.46 1.15 15.52
CA GLU A 68 4.49 2.17 14.47
C GLU A 68 3.09 2.59 14.05
N LYS A 69 2.95 3.85 13.66
CA LYS A 69 1.74 4.36 13.03
C LYS A 69 2.02 4.54 11.55
N VAL A 70 1.37 3.73 10.75
CA VAL A 70 1.59 3.71 9.29
C VAL A 70 0.25 3.80 8.60
N THR A 71 0.16 4.73 7.65
CA THR A 71 -1.02 4.91 6.80
C THR A 71 -0.61 4.57 5.37
N VAL A 72 -1.49 3.93 4.62
CA VAL A 72 -1.24 3.63 3.21
C VAL A 72 -2.14 4.49 2.34
N GLU A 73 -1.55 5.14 1.35
CA GLU A 73 -2.29 5.88 0.33
C GLU A 73 -1.93 5.29 -1.03
N ILE A 74 -2.96 5.01 -1.84
CA ILE A 74 -2.77 4.56 -3.22
C ILE A 74 -2.92 5.80 -4.08
N VAL A 75 -1.85 6.16 -4.78
CA VAL A 75 -1.81 7.41 -5.55
C VAL A 75 -1.61 7.12 -7.03
N ASP A 76 -2.05 8.06 -7.85
CA ASP A 76 -1.94 7.95 -9.31
C ASP A 76 -0.53 8.28 -9.79
#